data_95f7de1e92ff6e19884c092f085c8fbd
#
_entry.id   95f7de1e92ff6e19884c092f085c8fbd
#
_cell.length_a   1.000
_cell.length_b   1.000
_cell.length_c   1.000
_cell.angle_alpha   90.00
_cell.angle_beta   90.00
_cell.angle_gamma   90.00
#
_symmetry.space_group_name_H-M   'P 1'
#
loop_
_entity.id
_entity.type
_entity.pdbx_description
1 polymer ?
#
loop_
_entity_poly.entity_id
_entity_poly.type
_entity_poly.pdbx_seq_one_letter_code
_entity_poly.pdbx_strand_id
1 'polypeptide(L)'
;MTKKKNETYEWVKSIMGALVLIFIIRTFFFTPIVVDGASMNPTLQDEDRMIVTKIGEPKRFDIVVFHAPDGKDYIKRVIGLPGDRIEYKNDVLYINGKVYNEIYLEKYKKGINEGTLTDSFTLKETAVGSDTVPKGCLFVMGDNRRHSTDSRHIGAIPMEKVIGTTNVVFYPIKEIKIINN
;
A
#
# COMPACT_ATOMS: atom_id res chain seq x y z
N MET A 1 -43.07 -33.31 -26.69
CA MET A 1 -43.26 -31.81 -26.77
C MET A 1 -42.06 -31.15 -26.09
N THR A 2 -41.05 -30.77 -26.85
CA THR A 2 -39.91 -30.06 -26.36
C THR A 2 -40.28 -28.60 -26.11
N LYS A 3 -40.30 -28.19 -24.84
CA LYS A 3 -40.57 -26.81 -24.43
C LYS A 3 -39.46 -25.93 -25.04
N LYS A 4 -39.82 -25.08 -26.02
CA LYS A 4 -38.92 -24.12 -26.63
C LYS A 4 -38.43 -23.21 -25.47
N LYS A 5 -37.18 -23.39 -25.04
CA LYS A 5 -36.54 -22.54 -24.04
C LYS A 5 -36.49 -21.14 -24.63
N ASN A 6 -37.02 -20.13 -23.92
CA ASN A 6 -36.91 -18.75 -24.36
C ASN A 6 -35.44 -18.34 -24.25
N GLU A 7 -34.74 -18.33 -25.36
CA GLU A 7 -33.30 -17.99 -25.47
C GLU A 7 -33.03 -16.63 -24.83
N THR A 8 -33.89 -15.66 -25.03
CA THR A 8 -33.82 -14.34 -24.39
C THR A 8 -33.82 -14.41 -22.88
N TYR A 9 -34.63 -15.29 -22.26
CA TYR A 9 -34.66 -15.46 -20.81
C TYR A 9 -33.36 -16.05 -20.29
N GLU A 10 -32.78 -17.03 -20.95
CA GLU A 10 -31.49 -17.63 -20.56
C GLU A 10 -30.34 -16.60 -20.70
N TRP A 11 -30.36 -15.77 -21.76
CA TRP A 11 -29.41 -14.68 -21.91
C TRP A 11 -29.51 -13.64 -20.79
N VAL A 12 -30.72 -13.17 -20.47
CA VAL A 12 -30.96 -12.20 -19.38
C VAL A 12 -30.48 -12.77 -18.02
N LYS A 13 -30.78 -14.03 -17.74
CA LYS A 13 -30.35 -14.71 -16.52
C LYS A 13 -28.84 -14.79 -16.42
N SER A 14 -28.15 -15.13 -17.51
CA SER A 14 -26.69 -15.21 -17.58
C SER A 14 -26.03 -13.84 -17.36
N ILE A 15 -26.54 -12.79 -17.99
CA ILE A 15 -26.05 -11.41 -17.82
C ILE A 15 -26.26 -10.95 -16.38
N MET A 16 -27.44 -11.20 -15.80
CA MET A 16 -27.73 -10.85 -14.41
C MET A 16 -26.79 -11.58 -13.46
N GLY A 17 -26.54 -12.86 -13.64
CA GLY A 17 -25.58 -13.63 -12.87
C GLY A 17 -24.15 -13.07 -12.96
N ALA A 18 -23.71 -12.70 -14.16
CA ALA A 18 -22.40 -12.09 -14.37
C ALA A 18 -22.28 -10.72 -13.66
N LEU A 19 -23.30 -9.88 -13.74
CA LEU A 19 -23.32 -8.57 -13.04
C LEU A 19 -23.26 -8.74 -11.52
N VAL A 20 -24.01 -9.68 -10.98
CA VAL A 20 -23.96 -9.99 -9.54
C VAL A 20 -22.58 -10.49 -9.13
N LEU A 21 -21.98 -11.37 -9.93
CA LEU A 21 -20.63 -11.87 -9.67
C LEU A 21 -19.59 -10.75 -9.69
N ILE A 22 -19.63 -9.88 -10.71
CA ILE A 22 -18.74 -8.70 -10.82
C ILE A 22 -18.92 -7.78 -9.60
N PHE A 23 -20.16 -7.55 -9.19
CA PHE A 23 -20.46 -6.73 -8.02
C PHE A 23 -19.85 -7.33 -6.74
N ILE A 24 -20.00 -8.65 -6.53
CA ILE A 24 -19.42 -9.36 -5.39
C ILE A 24 -17.88 -9.25 -5.42
N ILE A 25 -17.27 -9.55 -6.56
CA ILE A 25 -15.81 -9.51 -6.70
C ILE A 25 -15.29 -8.09 -6.40
N ARG A 26 -15.89 -7.08 -6.98
CA ARG A 26 -15.49 -5.68 -6.78
C ARG A 26 -15.67 -5.22 -5.33
N THR A 27 -16.77 -5.62 -4.69
CA THR A 27 -17.09 -5.16 -3.32
C THR A 27 -16.20 -5.82 -2.27
N PHE A 28 -15.95 -7.12 -2.41
CA PHE A 28 -15.31 -7.91 -1.35
C PHE A 28 -13.84 -8.23 -1.60
N PHE A 29 -13.37 -8.23 -2.84
CA PHE A 29 -12.03 -8.71 -3.16
C PHE A 29 -11.11 -7.66 -3.76
N PHE A 30 -11.57 -6.85 -4.70
CA PHE A 30 -10.73 -5.94 -5.46
C PHE A 30 -11.35 -4.57 -5.64
N THR A 31 -10.55 -3.52 -5.42
CA THR A 31 -10.97 -2.14 -5.67
C THR A 31 -9.92 -1.45 -6.51
N PRO A 32 -10.27 -0.94 -7.72
CA PRO A 32 -9.37 -0.08 -8.46
C PRO A 32 -9.29 1.29 -7.77
N ILE A 33 -8.07 1.81 -7.63
CA ILE A 33 -7.79 3.16 -7.12
C ILE A 33 -6.85 3.90 -8.05
N VAL A 34 -6.86 5.22 -7.96
CA VAL A 34 -5.94 6.12 -8.64
C VAL A 34 -4.96 6.66 -7.62
N VAL A 35 -3.67 6.66 -7.95
CA VAL A 35 -2.62 7.28 -7.13
C VAL A 35 -2.75 8.79 -7.27
N ASP A 36 -2.84 9.49 -6.15
CA ASP A 36 -2.83 10.95 -6.08
C ASP A 36 -1.59 11.41 -5.32
N GLY A 37 -0.72 12.13 -6.02
CA GLY A 37 0.49 12.71 -5.49
C GLY A 37 1.75 11.86 -5.61
N ALA A 38 2.87 12.43 -5.16
CA ALA A 38 4.22 11.94 -5.40
C ALA A 38 4.86 11.20 -4.22
N SER A 39 4.10 10.92 -3.15
CA SER A 39 4.67 10.37 -1.90
C SER A 39 5.25 8.96 -2.03
N MET A 40 4.88 8.23 -3.08
CA MET A 40 5.36 6.88 -3.39
C MET A 40 6.32 6.84 -4.58
N ASN A 41 6.72 8.01 -5.13
CA ASN A 41 7.73 8.07 -6.18
C ASN A 41 9.06 7.47 -5.71
N PRO A 42 9.77 6.75 -6.60
CA PRO A 42 9.48 6.42 -7.99
C PRO A 42 8.68 5.13 -8.17
N THR A 43 8.31 4.45 -7.09
CA THR A 43 7.63 3.15 -7.16
C THR A 43 6.26 3.29 -7.80
N LEU A 44 5.52 4.31 -7.40
CA LEU A 44 4.23 4.70 -7.98
C LEU A 44 4.30 6.15 -8.41
N GLN A 45 3.73 6.44 -9.56
CA GLN A 45 3.62 7.80 -10.08
C GLN A 45 2.20 8.32 -9.90
N ASP A 46 2.09 9.65 -9.95
CA ASP A 46 0.80 10.30 -9.97
C ASP A 46 -0.06 9.81 -11.16
N GLU A 47 -1.35 9.63 -10.94
CA GLU A 47 -2.31 9.06 -11.90
C GLU A 47 -2.13 7.57 -12.25
N ASP A 48 -1.18 6.86 -11.66
CA ASP A 48 -1.13 5.40 -11.75
C ASP A 48 -2.45 4.80 -11.24
N ARG A 49 -2.96 3.76 -11.94
CA ARG A 49 -4.13 3.01 -11.46
C ARG A 49 -3.73 1.63 -11.00
N MET A 50 -4.16 1.31 -9.82
CA MET A 50 -3.79 0.08 -9.12
C MET A 50 -5.01 -0.74 -8.74
N ILE A 51 -4.79 -2.02 -8.51
CA ILE A 51 -5.79 -2.92 -7.92
C ILE A 51 -5.43 -3.15 -6.46
N VAL A 52 -6.33 -2.78 -5.58
CA VAL A 52 -6.23 -3.06 -4.14
C VAL A 52 -6.92 -4.37 -3.83
N THR A 53 -6.19 -5.28 -3.21
CA THR A 53 -6.68 -6.57 -2.72
C THR A 53 -7.04 -6.45 -1.24
N LYS A 54 -8.28 -6.81 -0.90
CA LYS A 54 -8.80 -6.76 0.48
C LYS A 54 -8.58 -8.07 1.24
N ILE A 55 -7.85 -9.01 0.64
CA ILE A 55 -7.64 -10.35 1.18
C ILE A 55 -6.28 -10.42 1.86
N GLY A 56 -6.25 -11.01 3.04
CA GLY A 56 -5.02 -11.25 3.80
C GLY A 56 -4.58 -10.08 4.67
N GLU A 57 -3.63 -10.37 5.54
CA GLU A 57 -3.01 -9.37 6.40
C GLU A 57 -1.82 -8.74 5.71
N PRO A 58 -1.60 -7.41 5.86
CA PRO A 58 -0.43 -6.73 5.33
C PRO A 58 0.87 -7.33 5.89
N LYS A 59 1.82 -7.55 5.00
CA LYS A 59 3.16 -8.03 5.34
C LYS A 59 4.15 -6.88 5.26
N ARG A 60 5.34 -7.10 5.80
CA ARG A 60 6.44 -6.14 5.68
C ARG A 60 6.78 -5.88 4.22
N PHE A 61 6.95 -4.60 3.90
CA PHE A 61 7.19 -4.03 2.58
C PHE A 61 6.02 -4.05 1.62
N ASP A 62 4.87 -4.62 1.98
CA ASP A 62 3.64 -4.46 1.19
C ASP A 62 3.26 -2.98 1.08
N ILE A 63 2.70 -2.61 -0.07
CA ILE A 63 2.07 -1.30 -0.24
C ILE A 63 0.63 -1.42 0.23
N VAL A 64 0.26 -0.57 1.17
CA VAL A 64 -1.08 -0.52 1.76
C VAL A 64 -1.80 0.77 1.39
N VAL A 65 -3.12 0.66 1.28
CA VAL A 65 -4.04 1.79 1.20
C VAL A 65 -4.84 1.82 2.48
N PHE A 66 -4.96 3.00 3.08
CA PHE A 66 -5.64 3.15 4.37
C PHE A 66 -6.30 4.51 4.53
N HIS A 67 -7.32 4.59 5.38
CA HIS A 67 -7.97 5.83 5.76
C HIS A 67 -7.08 6.63 6.71
N ALA A 68 -6.56 7.77 6.25
CA ALA A 68 -5.72 8.64 7.04
C ALA A 68 -6.54 9.54 7.99
N PRO A 69 -5.91 10.14 9.04
CA PRO A 69 -6.60 10.98 10.01
C PRO A 69 -7.28 12.22 9.43
N ASP A 70 -6.80 12.71 8.29
CA ASP A 70 -7.37 13.86 7.57
C ASP A 70 -8.59 13.51 6.69
N GLY A 71 -9.06 12.25 6.75
CA GLY A 71 -10.20 11.76 5.99
C GLY A 71 -9.92 11.37 4.55
N LYS A 72 -8.66 11.40 4.12
CA LYS A 72 -8.22 10.96 2.79
C LYS A 72 -7.68 9.53 2.83
N ASP A 73 -7.65 8.89 1.67
CA ASP A 73 -6.98 7.61 1.51
C ASP A 73 -5.50 7.83 1.17
N TYR A 74 -4.62 7.24 1.98
CA TYR A 74 -3.17 7.30 1.77
C TYR A 74 -2.65 5.97 1.27
N ILE A 75 -1.60 6.05 0.46
CA ILE A 75 -0.86 4.92 -0.08
C ILE A 75 0.55 4.98 0.48
N LYS A 76 0.98 3.98 1.24
CA LYS A 76 2.30 3.90 1.85
C LYS A 76 2.81 2.45 1.88
N ARG A 77 4.10 2.30 2.16
CA ARG A 77 4.73 1.00 2.35
C ARG A 77 4.82 0.63 3.82
N VAL A 78 4.50 -0.61 4.15
CA VAL A 78 4.65 -1.17 5.50
C VAL A 78 6.13 -1.36 5.82
N ILE A 79 6.62 -0.66 6.82
CA ILE A 79 8.01 -0.79 7.31
C ILE A 79 8.04 -1.60 8.60
N GLY A 80 7.11 -1.35 9.51
CA GLY A 80 7.01 -2.02 10.80
C GLY A 80 5.69 -2.74 11.00
N LEU A 81 5.77 -3.95 11.56
CA LEU A 81 4.64 -4.75 12.02
C LEU A 81 4.47 -4.57 13.54
N PRO A 82 3.31 -4.95 14.11
CA PRO A 82 3.08 -4.84 15.56
C PRO A 82 4.21 -5.46 16.39
N GLY A 83 4.73 -4.69 17.34
CA GLY A 83 5.82 -5.11 18.22
C GLY A 83 7.23 -4.85 17.69
N ASP A 84 7.39 -4.43 16.44
CA ASP A 84 8.71 -4.11 15.88
C ASP A 84 9.30 -2.84 16.49
N ARG A 85 10.59 -2.88 16.75
CA ARG A 85 11.42 -1.70 17.02
C ARG A 85 12.05 -1.23 15.71
N ILE A 86 11.73 -0.01 15.30
CA ILE A 86 12.22 0.59 14.05
C ILE A 86 13.24 1.66 14.36
N GLU A 87 14.34 1.63 13.64
CA GLU A 87 15.40 2.62 13.71
C GLU A 87 16.00 2.84 12.32
N TYR A 88 16.26 4.08 11.97
CA TYR A 88 17.07 4.47 10.83
C TYR A 88 18.35 5.11 11.27
N LYS A 89 19.47 4.68 10.70
CA LYS A 89 20.80 5.28 10.87
C LYS A 89 21.49 5.40 9.53
N ASN A 90 21.79 6.62 9.11
CA ASN A 90 22.52 6.88 7.86
C ASN A 90 21.95 6.12 6.66
N ASP A 91 20.63 6.27 6.40
CA ASP A 91 19.90 5.56 5.34
C ASP A 91 19.77 4.04 5.50
N VAL A 92 20.18 3.47 6.62
CA VAL A 92 20.07 2.02 6.89
C VAL A 92 18.89 1.78 7.82
N LEU A 93 17.98 0.90 7.39
CA LEU A 93 16.85 0.44 8.18
C LEU A 93 17.27 -0.70 9.13
N TYR A 94 17.00 -0.52 10.41
CA TYR A 94 17.12 -1.56 11.42
C TYR A 94 15.73 -1.89 11.96
N ILE A 95 15.40 -3.18 11.98
CA ILE A 95 14.19 -3.71 12.59
C ILE A 95 14.61 -4.74 13.64
N ASN A 96 14.26 -4.50 14.90
CA ASN A 96 14.66 -5.34 16.03
C ASN A 96 16.19 -5.55 16.10
N GLY A 97 16.96 -4.50 15.75
CA GLY A 97 18.42 -4.52 15.73
C GLY A 97 19.06 -5.22 14.51
N LYS A 98 18.26 -5.76 13.58
CA LYS A 98 18.76 -6.38 12.33
C LYS A 98 18.63 -5.42 11.16
N VAL A 99 19.63 -5.39 10.29
CA VAL A 99 19.63 -4.59 9.05
C VAL A 99 18.66 -5.20 8.06
N TYR A 100 17.85 -4.34 7.44
CA TYR A 100 16.99 -4.67 6.32
C TYR A 100 17.36 -3.86 5.09
N ASN A 101 17.49 -4.54 3.96
CA ASN A 101 17.79 -3.88 2.70
C ASN A 101 16.51 -3.44 2.01
N GLU A 102 16.46 -2.15 1.63
CA GLU A 102 15.33 -1.54 0.95
C GLU A 102 15.63 -1.42 -0.55
N ILE A 103 15.58 -2.57 -1.25
CA ILE A 103 15.95 -2.69 -2.68
C ILE A 103 15.15 -1.71 -3.56
N TYR A 104 13.90 -1.45 -3.21
CA TYR A 104 13.03 -0.51 -3.92
C TYR A 104 13.50 0.96 -3.84
N LEU A 105 14.40 1.29 -2.91
CA LEU A 105 14.97 2.63 -2.77
C LEU A 105 16.36 2.79 -3.41
N GLU A 106 16.99 1.73 -3.89
CA GLU A 106 18.39 1.79 -4.38
C GLU A 106 18.58 2.81 -5.50
N LYS A 107 17.65 2.88 -6.46
CA LYS A 107 17.71 3.88 -7.54
C LYS A 107 17.60 5.31 -7.02
N TYR A 108 16.82 5.51 -5.96
CA TYR A 108 16.64 6.81 -5.32
C TYR A 108 17.90 7.23 -4.57
N LYS A 109 18.47 6.33 -3.78
CA LYS A 109 19.71 6.56 -3.03
C LYS A 109 20.86 6.95 -3.95
N LYS A 110 20.97 6.31 -5.13
CA LYS A 110 22.00 6.62 -6.15
C LYS A 110 21.82 8.00 -6.79
N GLY A 111 20.63 8.56 -6.79
CA GLY A 111 20.31 9.89 -7.36
C GLY A 111 20.48 11.04 -6.39
N ILE A 112 20.80 10.78 -5.12
CA ILE A 112 20.98 11.83 -4.12
C ILE A 112 22.42 12.35 -4.19
N ASN A 113 22.56 13.62 -4.49
CA ASN A 113 23.88 14.28 -4.58
C ASN A 113 24.40 14.69 -3.19
N GLU A 114 23.52 14.98 -2.22
CA GLU A 114 23.89 15.43 -0.89
C GLU A 114 22.91 14.91 0.19
N GLY A 115 23.49 14.49 1.33
CA GLY A 115 22.75 14.03 2.51
C GLY A 115 22.19 12.61 2.37
N THR A 116 21.27 12.28 3.23
CA THR A 116 20.59 10.97 3.31
C THR A 116 19.21 11.04 2.66
N LEU A 117 18.71 9.93 2.11
CA LEU A 117 17.33 9.82 1.64
C LEU A 117 16.36 9.80 2.84
N THR A 118 16.72 9.03 3.86
CA THR A 118 15.98 8.92 5.10
C THR A 118 16.85 9.41 6.25
N ASP A 119 16.38 10.42 6.97
CA ASP A 119 17.07 10.91 8.16
C ASP A 119 17.14 9.85 9.24
N SER A 120 18.13 9.94 10.10
CA SER A 120 18.26 9.04 11.26
C SER A 120 17.17 9.36 12.27
N PHE A 121 16.47 8.33 12.73
CA PHE A 121 15.48 8.44 13.80
C PHE A 121 15.26 7.08 14.49
N THR A 122 14.74 7.13 15.69
CA THR A 122 14.12 6.00 16.39
C THR A 122 12.60 6.14 16.36
N LEU A 123 11.87 5.05 16.50
CA LEU A 123 10.41 5.09 16.52
C LEU A 123 9.85 6.04 17.59
N LYS A 124 10.56 6.16 18.72
CA LYS A 124 10.19 7.04 19.83
C LYS A 124 10.25 8.52 19.48
N GLU A 125 11.12 8.91 18.54
CA GLU A 125 11.28 10.30 18.08
C GLU A 125 10.26 10.68 17.01
N THR A 126 9.45 9.74 16.54
CA THR A 126 8.36 9.97 15.59
C THR A 126 7.04 10.26 16.31
N ALA A 127 5.99 10.58 15.55
CA ALA A 127 4.64 10.74 16.11
C ALA A 127 4.07 9.46 16.76
N VAL A 128 4.73 8.30 16.61
CA VAL A 128 4.36 7.07 17.33
C VAL A 128 4.69 7.18 18.81
N GLY A 129 5.81 7.83 19.19
CA GLY A 129 6.18 8.14 20.57
C GLY A 129 6.48 6.94 21.47
N SER A 130 6.69 5.75 20.91
CA SER A 130 6.95 4.50 21.64
C SER A 130 8.18 3.77 21.11
N ASP A 131 8.73 2.84 21.89
CA ASP A 131 9.90 2.06 21.47
C ASP A 131 9.56 0.99 20.41
N THR A 132 8.29 0.60 20.33
CA THR A 132 7.82 -0.43 19.39
C THR A 132 6.53 -0.02 18.74
N VAL A 133 6.27 -0.57 17.55
CA VAL A 133 4.97 -0.40 16.86
C VAL A 133 3.86 -0.95 17.75
N PRO A 134 2.82 -0.17 18.06
CA PRO A 134 1.72 -0.62 18.91
C PRO A 134 1.03 -1.87 18.39
N LYS A 135 0.44 -2.66 19.28
CA LYS A 135 -0.36 -3.83 18.89
C LYS A 135 -1.52 -3.41 17.99
N GLY A 136 -1.76 -4.20 16.93
CA GLY A 136 -2.83 -3.93 15.97
C GLY A 136 -2.56 -2.73 15.05
N CYS A 137 -1.34 -2.17 15.04
CA CYS A 137 -0.96 -1.05 14.19
C CYS A 137 0.20 -1.42 13.26
N LEU A 138 0.33 -0.64 12.18
CA LEU A 138 1.43 -0.69 11.24
C LEU A 138 2.24 0.62 11.32
N PHE A 139 3.55 0.54 11.12
CA PHE A 139 4.38 1.69 10.83
C PHE A 139 4.63 1.74 9.32
N VAL A 140 4.16 2.78 8.67
CA VAL A 140 4.20 2.91 7.21
C VAL A 140 4.99 4.14 6.81
N MET A 141 5.69 4.07 5.66
CA MET A 141 6.43 5.18 5.09
C MET A 141 6.19 5.28 3.59
N GLY A 142 6.25 6.51 3.06
CA GLY A 142 6.30 6.71 1.62
C GLY A 142 7.68 6.36 1.05
N ASP A 143 7.74 5.92 -0.19
CA ASP A 143 9.00 5.64 -0.87
C ASP A 143 9.74 6.95 -1.21
N ASN A 144 9.01 8.05 -1.44
CA ASN A 144 9.55 9.40 -1.50
C ASN A 144 9.81 9.93 -0.08
N ARG A 145 10.83 9.42 0.57
CA ARG A 145 11.16 9.63 1.99
C ARG A 145 11.20 11.08 2.43
N ARG A 146 11.73 11.97 1.58
CA ARG A 146 11.87 13.41 1.86
C ARG A 146 10.56 14.18 1.68
N HIS A 147 9.61 13.64 0.90
CA HIS A 147 8.36 14.30 0.53
C HIS A 147 7.15 13.41 0.77
N SER A 148 7.06 12.84 1.98
CA SER A 148 5.95 11.99 2.39
C SER A 148 5.47 12.35 3.78
N THR A 149 4.17 12.59 3.90
CA THR A 149 3.47 12.58 5.20
C THR A 149 3.06 11.15 5.48
N ASP A 150 3.68 10.52 6.50
CA ASP A 150 3.51 9.13 6.84
C ASP A 150 3.62 8.90 8.36
N SER A 151 3.80 7.67 8.82
CA SER A 151 3.81 7.34 10.25
C SER A 151 4.83 8.10 11.08
N ARG A 152 5.85 8.68 10.47
CA ARG A 152 6.78 9.58 11.17
C ARG A 152 6.08 10.84 11.68
N HIS A 153 5.01 11.27 11.00
CA HIS A 153 4.28 12.53 11.26
C HIS A 153 2.87 12.30 11.81
N ILE A 154 2.18 11.22 11.37
CA ILE A 154 0.77 10.96 11.71
C ILE A 154 0.61 9.80 12.71
N GLY A 155 1.71 9.17 13.14
CA GLY A 155 1.68 8.04 14.06
C GLY A 155 1.45 6.69 13.38
N ALA A 156 1.36 5.64 14.19
CA ALA A 156 1.09 4.29 13.74
C ALA A 156 -0.35 4.14 13.22
N ILE A 157 -0.53 3.38 12.15
CA ILE A 157 -1.82 3.19 11.48
C ILE A 157 -2.52 1.95 12.01
N PRO A 158 -3.72 2.06 12.62
CA PRO A 158 -4.49 0.90 13.04
C PRO A 158 -4.83 0.01 11.84
N MET A 159 -4.68 -1.31 11.99
CA MET A 159 -4.97 -2.28 10.92
C MET A 159 -6.42 -2.21 10.44
N GLU A 160 -7.36 -1.84 11.30
CA GLU A 160 -8.77 -1.62 10.96
C GLU A 160 -9.01 -0.47 9.97
N LYS A 161 -8.05 0.44 9.84
CA LYS A 161 -8.08 1.55 8.86
C LYS A 161 -7.52 1.14 7.50
N VAL A 162 -6.89 -0.03 7.40
CA VAL A 162 -6.33 -0.54 6.14
C VAL A 162 -7.45 -1.03 5.24
N ILE A 163 -7.54 -0.46 4.04
CA ILE A 163 -8.48 -0.86 3.00
C ILE A 163 -8.02 -2.16 2.35
N GLY A 164 -6.69 -2.29 2.14
CA GLY A 164 -6.09 -3.47 1.55
C GLY A 164 -4.65 -3.24 1.11
N THR A 165 -4.09 -4.25 0.44
CA THR A 165 -2.75 -4.23 -0.13
C THR A 165 -2.78 -4.13 -1.64
N THR A 166 -1.70 -3.63 -2.24
CA THR A 166 -1.56 -3.55 -3.69
C THR A 166 -0.13 -3.85 -4.13
N ASN A 167 -0.02 -4.53 -5.26
CA ASN A 167 1.25 -4.77 -5.93
C ASN A 167 1.13 -4.72 -7.47
N VAL A 168 -0.06 -4.37 -8.00
CA VAL A 168 -0.32 -4.36 -9.44
C VAL A 168 -0.73 -2.97 -9.88
N VAL A 169 0.08 -2.38 -10.77
CA VAL A 169 -0.27 -1.19 -11.55
C VAL A 169 -0.76 -1.67 -12.92
N PHE A 170 -1.98 -1.29 -13.32
CA PHE A 170 -2.58 -1.71 -14.59
C PHE A 170 -2.76 -0.57 -15.60
N TYR A 171 -2.54 0.66 -15.19
CA TYR A 171 -2.58 1.83 -16.06
C TYR A 171 -1.56 2.87 -15.58
N PRO A 172 -0.87 3.59 -16.48
CA PRO A 172 -1.01 3.55 -17.96
C PRO A 172 -0.50 2.23 -18.54
N ILE A 173 -1.08 1.83 -19.72
CA ILE A 173 -0.79 0.51 -20.33
C ILE A 173 0.71 0.28 -20.57
N LYS A 174 1.46 1.35 -20.84
CA LYS A 174 2.93 1.30 -21.04
C LYS A 174 3.72 1.01 -19.77
N GLU A 175 3.09 1.16 -18.61
CA GLU A 175 3.72 1.03 -17.28
C GLU A 175 3.08 -0.07 -16.42
N ILE A 176 2.39 -1.01 -17.08
CA ILE A 176 1.85 -2.18 -16.37
C ILE A 176 3.00 -2.91 -15.70
N LYS A 177 2.93 -3.05 -14.39
CA LYS A 177 3.98 -3.70 -13.60
C LYS A 177 3.42 -4.39 -12.36
N ILE A 178 4.13 -5.43 -11.95
CA ILE A 178 3.98 -6.03 -10.62
C ILE A 178 5.11 -5.48 -9.77
N ILE A 179 4.75 -4.89 -8.63
CA ILE A 179 5.73 -4.34 -7.68
C ILE A 179 6.18 -5.49 -6.80
N ASN A 180 7.46 -5.83 -6.89
CA ASN A 180 8.11 -6.81 -6.03
C ASN A 180 8.60 -6.11 -4.75
N ASN A 181 8.33 -6.73 -3.62
CA ASN A 181 8.71 -6.24 -2.29
C ASN A 181 10.07 -6.77 -1.86
#